data_d972b6d17b8ad3288cddc1b17710342e
#
_entry.id   d972b6d17b8ad3288cddc1b17710342e
#
_cell.length_a   1.000
_cell.length_b   1.000
_cell.length_c   1.000
_cell.angle_alpha   90.00
_cell.angle_beta   90.00
_cell.angle_gamma   90.00
#
_symmetry.space_group_name_H-M   'P 1'
#
loop_
_entity.id
_entity.type
_entity.pdbx_description
1 polymer ?
#
loop_
_entity_poly.entity_id
_entity_poly.type
_entity_poly.pdbx_seq_one_letter_code
_entity_poly.pdbx_strand_id
1 'polypeptide(L)'
;MAEVLFASSAMRHGYTRQDFYEVLAGDYLKVRSQRGLEDVYELLGRNLDGAYLHVVYRILADRRLRVFHINRMSEAQRKRYQRHSK
;
A
#
# COMPACT_ATOMS: atom_id res chain seq x y z
N MET A 1 0.41 -18.92 -1.13
CA MET A 1 0.73 -17.51 -0.81
C MET A 1 1.22 -16.81 -2.08
N ALA A 2 0.70 -15.63 -2.37
CA ALA A 2 1.09 -14.92 -3.58
C ALA A 2 2.51 -14.37 -3.45
N GLU A 3 3.29 -14.49 -4.51
CA GLU A 3 4.59 -13.84 -4.59
C GLU A 3 4.40 -12.34 -4.77
N VAL A 4 5.23 -11.54 -4.11
CA VAL A 4 5.17 -10.09 -4.20
C VAL A 4 6.42 -9.57 -4.90
N LEU A 5 6.20 -8.81 -5.97
CA LEU A 5 7.25 -8.15 -6.72
C LEU A 5 7.25 -6.67 -6.37
N PHE A 6 8.42 -6.05 -6.35
CA PHE A 6 8.55 -4.62 -6.05
C PHE A 6 9.20 -3.92 -7.23
N ALA A 7 8.47 -2.99 -7.83
CA ALA A 7 9.03 -2.14 -8.87
C ALA A 7 10.02 -1.14 -8.27
N SER A 8 10.99 -0.70 -9.05
CA SER A 8 11.94 0.31 -8.57
C SER A 8 11.25 1.59 -8.11
N SER A 9 10.12 1.94 -8.73
CA SER A 9 9.33 3.11 -8.32
C SER A 9 8.79 2.99 -6.90
N ALA A 10 8.58 1.77 -6.40
CA ALA A 10 8.10 1.54 -5.03
C ALA A 10 9.15 1.94 -3.99
N MET A 11 10.44 1.90 -4.37
CA MET A 11 11.55 2.20 -3.44
C MET A 11 12.01 3.65 -3.50
N ARG A 12 11.37 4.48 -4.34
CA ARG A 12 11.81 5.85 -4.62
C ARG A 12 11.79 6.75 -3.40
N HIS A 13 10.87 6.52 -2.47
CA HIS A 13 10.65 7.41 -1.32
C HIS A 13 11.34 6.94 -0.05
N GLY A 14 12.25 5.96 -0.15
CA GLY A 14 13.04 5.50 0.98
C GLY A 14 12.39 4.41 1.84
N TYR A 15 11.20 3.96 1.47
CA TYR A 15 10.55 2.84 2.15
C TYR A 15 11.00 1.51 1.56
N THR A 16 10.82 0.43 2.31
CA THR A 16 11.38 -0.88 1.97
C THR A 16 10.29 -1.93 1.82
N ARG A 17 10.69 -3.12 1.35
CA ARG A 17 9.79 -4.29 1.32
C ARG A 17 9.25 -4.59 2.71
N GLN A 18 10.09 -4.44 3.72
CA GLN A 18 9.68 -4.69 5.12
C GLN A 18 8.53 -3.76 5.50
N ASP A 19 8.57 -2.49 5.10
CA ASP A 19 7.49 -1.55 5.37
C ASP A 19 6.16 -2.03 4.79
N PHE A 20 6.18 -2.57 3.57
CA PHE A 20 4.98 -3.13 2.95
C PHE A 20 4.41 -4.29 3.78
N TYR A 21 5.26 -5.21 4.21
CA TYR A 21 4.80 -6.35 5.00
C TYR A 21 4.30 -5.93 6.39
N GLU A 22 4.88 -4.90 6.97
CA GLU A 22 4.39 -4.35 8.23
C GLU A 22 3.01 -3.74 8.09
N VAL A 23 2.74 -3.05 6.98
CA VAL A 23 1.41 -2.53 6.68
C VAL A 23 0.41 -3.68 6.58
N LEU A 24 0.76 -4.74 5.86
CA LEU A 24 -0.13 -5.91 5.71
C LEU A 24 -0.40 -6.62 7.03
N ALA A 25 0.56 -6.62 7.94
CA ALA A 25 0.40 -7.30 9.23
C ALA A 25 -0.45 -6.50 10.22
N GLY A 26 -0.66 -5.22 9.95
CA GLY A 26 -1.41 -4.34 10.83
C GLY A 26 -2.84 -4.12 10.36
N ASP A 27 -3.46 -3.09 10.91
CA ASP A 27 -4.80 -2.66 10.51
C ASP A 27 -4.68 -1.71 9.33
N TYR A 28 -5.17 -2.13 8.18
CA TYR A 28 -5.10 -1.32 6.97
C TYR A 28 -6.47 -1.17 6.32
N LEU A 29 -6.63 -0.09 5.56
CA LEU A 29 -7.80 0.14 4.72
C LEU A 29 -7.42 -0.19 3.29
N LYS A 30 -8.13 -1.13 2.68
CA LYS A 30 -7.95 -1.48 1.27
C LYS A 30 -8.97 -0.75 0.43
N VAL A 31 -8.51 -0.06 -0.59
CA VAL A 31 -9.34 0.74 -1.47
C VAL A 31 -9.07 0.34 -2.91
N ARG A 32 -10.12 0.19 -3.69
CA ARG A 32 -9.97 0.00 -5.12
C ARG A 32 -9.52 1.31 -5.74
N SER A 33 -8.62 1.24 -6.74
CA SER A 33 -8.12 2.45 -7.38
C SER A 33 -9.28 3.26 -7.97
N GLN A 34 -9.32 4.54 -7.63
CA GLN A 34 -10.38 5.44 -8.10
C GLN A 34 -10.21 5.85 -9.56
N ARG A 35 -9.08 5.52 -10.17
CA ARG A 35 -8.82 5.83 -11.57
C ARG A 35 -9.46 4.83 -12.54
N GLY A 36 -10.25 3.89 -12.03
CA GLY A 36 -10.91 2.89 -12.86
C GLY A 36 -9.97 1.85 -13.45
N LEU A 37 -8.76 1.75 -12.95
CA LEU A 37 -7.79 0.76 -13.39
C LEU A 37 -8.18 -0.61 -12.82
N GLU A 38 -8.25 -1.61 -13.70
CA GLU A 38 -8.53 -2.97 -13.27
C GLU A 38 -7.35 -3.53 -12.47
N ASP A 39 -7.67 -4.31 -11.43
CA ASP A 39 -6.70 -5.03 -10.62
C ASP A 39 -5.68 -4.14 -9.91
N VAL A 40 -5.94 -2.85 -9.80
CA VAL A 40 -5.10 -1.91 -9.05
C VAL A 40 -5.79 -1.54 -7.75
N TYR A 41 -5.06 -1.70 -6.65
CA TYR A 41 -5.57 -1.45 -5.31
C TYR A 41 -4.62 -0.55 -4.53
N GLU A 42 -5.18 0.13 -3.55
CA GLU A 42 -4.42 1.01 -2.67
C GLU A 42 -4.62 0.55 -1.23
N LEU A 43 -3.55 0.60 -0.46
CA LEU A 43 -3.60 0.32 0.97
C LEU A 43 -3.22 1.58 1.73
N LEU A 44 -3.97 1.87 2.76
CA LEU A 44 -3.63 2.90 3.74
C LEU A 44 -3.38 2.19 5.06
N GLY A 45 -2.19 2.33 5.61
CA GLY A 45 -1.84 1.65 6.83
C GLY A 45 -0.58 2.22 7.47
N ARG A 46 -0.13 1.60 8.54
CA ARG A 46 1.05 2.04 9.28
C ARG A 46 2.10 0.94 9.32
N ASN A 47 3.37 1.32 9.25
CA ASN A 47 4.45 0.39 9.53
C ASN A 47 4.68 0.30 11.04
N LEU A 48 5.67 -0.50 11.46
CA LEU A 48 5.95 -0.67 12.89
C LEU A 48 6.50 0.60 13.55
N ASP A 49 7.10 1.48 12.78
CA ASP A 49 7.57 2.78 13.29
C ASP A 49 6.42 3.79 13.44
N GLY A 50 5.22 3.41 13.05
CA GLY A 50 4.05 4.27 13.16
C GLY A 50 3.85 5.23 12.00
N ALA A 51 4.65 5.14 10.95
CA ALA A 51 4.49 5.99 9.77
C ALA A 51 3.20 5.65 9.04
N TYR A 52 2.46 6.68 8.63
CA TYR A 52 1.24 6.52 7.84
C TYR A 52 1.62 6.40 6.37
N LEU A 53 1.38 5.21 5.78
CA LEU A 53 1.84 4.88 4.44
C LEU A 53 0.70 4.60 3.48
N HIS A 54 0.92 5.03 2.24
CA HIS A 54 0.05 4.78 1.10
C HIS A 54 0.80 3.84 0.15
N VAL A 55 0.22 2.67 -0.09
CA VAL A 55 0.81 1.64 -0.94
C VAL A 55 -0.11 1.42 -2.12
N VAL A 56 0.45 1.32 -3.32
CA VAL A 56 -0.32 0.97 -4.52
C VAL A 56 0.28 -0.27 -5.14
N TYR A 57 -0.57 -1.24 -5.45
CA TYR A 57 -0.14 -2.47 -6.08
C TYR A 57 -1.15 -2.92 -7.14
N ARG A 58 -0.66 -3.79 -8.04
CA ARG A 58 -1.49 -4.42 -9.05
C ARG A 58 -1.47 -5.94 -8.85
N ILE A 59 -2.61 -6.57 -9.07
CA ILE A 59 -2.69 -8.04 -9.13
C ILE A 59 -2.40 -8.43 -10.57
N LEU A 60 -1.36 -9.23 -10.78
CA LEU A 60 -0.95 -9.68 -12.11
C LEU A 60 -1.80 -10.87 -12.57
N ALA A 61 -1.75 -11.19 -13.86
CA ALA A 61 -2.54 -12.27 -14.45
C ALA A 61 -2.25 -13.62 -13.80
N ASP A 62 -1.02 -13.85 -13.34
CA ASP A 62 -0.62 -15.07 -12.63
C ASP A 62 -0.84 -14.99 -11.11
N ARG A 63 -1.60 -14.02 -10.66
CA ARG A 63 -1.97 -13.77 -9.26
C ARG A 63 -0.84 -13.27 -8.38
N ARG A 64 0.34 -12.98 -8.92
CA ARG A 64 1.38 -12.31 -8.16
C ARG A 64 0.98 -10.84 -7.95
N LEU A 65 1.51 -10.24 -6.89
CA LEU A 65 1.30 -8.81 -6.64
C LEU A 65 2.53 -8.04 -7.09
N ARG A 66 2.32 -6.90 -7.71
CA ARG A 66 3.41 -5.98 -8.04
C ARG A 66 3.16 -4.66 -7.36
N VAL A 67 3.99 -4.36 -6.34
CA VAL A 67 3.94 -3.09 -5.63
C VAL A 67 4.75 -2.07 -6.44
N PHE A 68 4.13 -0.94 -6.77
CA PHE A 68 4.81 0.08 -7.56
C PHE A 68 4.81 1.45 -6.90
N HIS A 69 4.25 1.59 -5.70
CA HIS A 69 4.25 2.86 -4.98
C HIS A 69 4.17 2.61 -3.48
N ILE A 70 5.10 3.17 -2.73
CA ILE A 70 5.06 3.23 -1.27
C ILE A 70 5.49 4.64 -0.89
N ASN A 71 4.60 5.41 -0.29
CA ASN A 71 4.93 6.76 0.15
C ASN A 71 4.10 7.12 1.38
N ARG A 72 4.42 8.25 1.96
CA ARG A 72 3.65 8.80 3.07
C ARG A 72 2.24 9.14 2.58
N MET A 73 1.25 8.92 3.43
CA MET A 73 -0.12 9.35 3.15
C MET A 73 -0.20 10.86 3.00
N SER A 74 -1.06 11.32 2.09
CA SER A 74 -1.50 12.71 2.09
C SER A 74 -2.34 12.98 3.33
N GLU A 75 -2.58 14.26 3.64
CA GLU A 75 -3.43 14.62 4.76
C GLU A 75 -4.84 14.05 4.62
N ALA A 76 -5.41 14.11 3.43
CA ALA A 76 -6.75 13.56 3.16
C ALA A 76 -6.78 12.04 3.37
N GLN A 77 -5.75 11.33 2.91
CA GLN A 77 -5.64 9.89 3.11
C GLN A 77 -5.49 9.53 4.59
N ARG A 78 -4.70 10.32 5.31
CA ARG A 78 -4.51 10.10 6.75
C ARG A 78 -5.81 10.28 7.52
N LYS A 79 -6.59 11.30 7.20
CA LYS A 79 -7.90 11.52 7.81
C LYS A 79 -8.85 10.36 7.52
N ARG A 80 -8.86 9.89 6.27
CA ARG A 80 -9.68 8.74 5.87
C ARG A 80 -9.29 7.48 6.63
N TYR A 81 -7.99 7.21 6.73
CA TYR A 81 -7.49 6.06 7.46
C TYR A 81 -7.86 6.13 8.95
N GLN A 82 -7.69 7.28 9.58
CA GLN A 82 -8.01 7.46 10.99
C GLN A 82 -9.50 7.23 11.27
N ARG A 83 -10.38 7.61 10.36
CA ARG A 83 -11.81 7.32 10.50
C ARG A 83 -12.11 5.84 10.38
N HIS A 84 -11.36 5.13 9.52
CA HIS A 84 -11.52 3.69 9.34
C HIS A 84 -11.05 2.90 10.57
N SER A 85 -9.96 3.31 11.19
CA SER A 85 -9.30 2.52 12.23
C SER A 85 -9.84 2.75 13.64
N LYS A 86 -10.99 3.37 13.78
CA LYS A 86 -11.64 3.55 15.08
C LYS A 86 -12.24 2.27 15.61
#